data_bdb7a44944517a2709b5d44f423f86ba
#
_entry.id   bdb7a44944517a2709b5d44f423f86ba
#
_cell.length_a   1.000
_cell.length_b   1.000
_cell.length_c   1.000
_cell.angle_alpha   90.00
_cell.angle_beta   90.00
_cell.angle_gamma   90.00
#
_symmetry.space_group_name_H-M   'P 1'
#
loop_
_entity.id
_entity.type
_entity.pdbx_description
1 polymer ?
#
loop_
_entity_poly.entity_id
_entity_poly.type
_entity_poly.pdbx_seq_one_letter_code
_entity_poly.pdbx_strand_id
1 'polypeptide(L)'
;MTSQIVYDALVIGGGPAGLSASLALARVCRTSLLFDSGSYRNVGSKAMHTFLSRDGIPPDEFRAIARAQILEKYSAQVTFRQTKVVKAVKKEILEGYKGFELTDQEGVVWRGRKLVLATGTEDLLPTDIEGYEANWPAHM
;
A
#
# COMPACT_ATOMS: atom_id res chain seq x y z
N MET A 1 -10.56 -16.44 9.94
CA MET A 1 -11.95 -16.18 9.46
C MET A 1 -11.89 -15.67 8.02
N THR A 2 -12.84 -16.01 7.20
CA THR A 2 -12.90 -15.51 5.81
C THR A 2 -13.87 -14.33 5.76
N SER A 3 -13.44 -13.20 5.20
CA SER A 3 -14.33 -12.07 4.94
C SER A 3 -15.39 -12.48 3.89
N GLN A 4 -16.64 -12.22 4.16
CA GLN A 4 -17.72 -12.45 3.18
C GLN A 4 -17.76 -11.36 2.09
N ILE A 5 -17.07 -10.24 2.32
CA ILE A 5 -17.03 -9.10 1.41
C ILE A 5 -16.03 -9.39 0.28
N VAL A 6 -16.46 -9.18 -0.96
CA VAL A 6 -15.60 -9.21 -2.14
C VAL A 6 -15.39 -7.79 -2.61
N TYR A 7 -14.14 -7.30 -2.50
CA TYR A 7 -13.74 -5.96 -2.96
C TYR A 7 -13.56 -5.93 -4.49
N ASP A 8 -13.74 -4.78 -5.10
CA ASP A 8 -13.39 -4.61 -6.51
C ASP A 8 -11.86 -4.73 -6.71
N ALA A 9 -11.08 -4.25 -5.76
CA ALA A 9 -9.63 -4.41 -5.77
C ALA A 9 -9.04 -4.63 -4.37
N LEU A 10 -8.00 -5.47 -4.30
CA LEU A 10 -7.09 -5.61 -3.17
C LEU A 10 -5.78 -4.91 -3.54
N VAL A 11 -5.33 -3.98 -2.71
CA VAL A 11 -4.13 -3.16 -2.95
C VAL A 11 -3.09 -3.52 -1.89
N ILE A 12 -1.92 -4.01 -2.32
CA ILE A 12 -0.82 -4.34 -1.41
C ILE A 12 0.22 -3.21 -1.46
N GLY A 13 0.35 -2.49 -0.37
CA GLY A 13 1.30 -1.40 -0.17
C GLY A 13 0.64 -0.06 0.14
N GLY A 14 0.99 0.53 1.28
CA GLY A 14 0.47 1.80 1.79
C GLY A 14 1.30 3.03 1.42
N GLY A 15 2.20 2.90 0.46
CA GLY A 15 2.99 4.02 -0.07
C GLY A 15 2.22 4.87 -1.10
N PRO A 16 2.88 5.86 -1.72
CA PRO A 16 2.24 6.77 -2.67
C PRO A 16 1.51 6.07 -3.81
N ALA A 17 2.06 4.97 -4.33
CA ALA A 17 1.45 4.22 -5.43
C ALA A 17 0.13 3.56 -5.01
N GLY A 18 0.09 2.88 -3.85
CA GLY A 18 -1.13 2.24 -3.35
C GLY A 18 -2.20 3.25 -2.96
N LEU A 19 -1.82 4.35 -2.33
CA LEU A 19 -2.74 5.44 -2.00
C LEU A 19 -3.34 6.08 -3.26
N SER A 20 -2.52 6.32 -4.28
CA SER A 20 -2.99 6.86 -5.57
C SER A 20 -3.93 5.89 -6.29
N ALA A 21 -3.62 4.60 -6.29
CA ALA A 21 -4.48 3.57 -6.87
C ALA A 21 -5.84 3.51 -6.16
N SER A 22 -5.84 3.53 -4.82
CA SER A 22 -7.07 3.53 -4.02
C SER A 22 -7.92 4.77 -4.26
N LEU A 23 -7.31 5.95 -4.36
CA LEU A 23 -8.01 7.19 -4.69
C LEU A 23 -8.63 7.12 -6.09
N ALA A 24 -7.88 6.64 -7.09
CA ALA A 24 -8.38 6.52 -8.46
C ALA A 24 -9.59 5.56 -8.55
N LEU A 25 -9.53 4.41 -7.87
CA LEU A 25 -10.62 3.46 -7.79
C LEU A 25 -11.86 4.05 -7.09
N ALA A 26 -11.65 4.75 -5.99
CA ALA A 26 -12.73 5.38 -5.23
C ALA A 26 -13.49 6.43 -6.05
N ARG A 27 -12.79 7.22 -6.86
CA ARG A 27 -13.39 8.23 -7.73
C ARG A 27 -14.31 7.66 -8.81
N VAL A 28 -14.13 6.41 -9.17
CA VAL A 28 -15.02 5.69 -10.09
C VAL A 28 -15.93 4.69 -9.34
N CYS A 29 -16.19 4.95 -8.07
CA CYS A 29 -17.11 4.18 -7.20
C CYS A 29 -16.73 2.71 -7.08
N ARG A 30 -15.42 2.37 -7.11
CA ARG A 30 -14.93 1.01 -6.87
C ARG A 30 -14.44 0.86 -5.44
N THR A 31 -14.81 -0.27 -4.83
CA THR A 31 -14.36 -0.61 -3.49
C THR A 31 -12.95 -1.16 -3.50
N SER A 32 -12.12 -0.71 -2.58
CA SER A 32 -10.77 -1.24 -2.41
C SER A 32 -10.43 -1.49 -0.94
N LEU A 33 -9.63 -2.52 -0.72
CA LEU A 33 -8.99 -2.81 0.55
C LEU A 33 -7.48 -2.67 0.37
N LEU A 34 -6.89 -1.70 1.06
CA LEU A 34 -5.46 -1.44 1.02
C LEU A 34 -4.79 -2.01 2.27
N PHE A 35 -3.80 -2.86 2.05
CA PHE A 35 -2.94 -3.45 3.08
C PHE A 35 -1.64 -2.66 3.20
N ASP A 36 -1.33 -2.22 4.40
CA ASP A 36 -0.11 -1.49 4.72
C ASP A 36 0.66 -2.21 5.82
N SER A 37 1.84 -2.72 5.49
CA SER A 37 2.72 -3.39 6.46
C SER A 37 3.44 -2.41 7.39
N GLY A 38 3.43 -1.11 7.09
CA GLY A 38 4.20 -0.10 7.80
C GLY A 38 5.68 -0.06 7.42
N SER A 39 6.12 -0.88 6.46
CA SER A 39 7.48 -0.88 5.96
C SER A 39 7.56 -0.06 4.67
N TYR A 40 8.36 1.01 4.67
CA TYR A 40 8.47 1.92 3.54
C TYR A 40 9.92 2.11 3.15
N ARG A 41 10.18 2.17 1.85
CA ARG A 41 11.53 2.40 1.30
C ARG A 41 12.15 3.71 1.80
N ASN A 42 11.35 4.75 1.93
CA ASN A 42 11.82 6.09 2.33
C ASN A 42 11.81 6.33 3.84
N VAL A 43 11.81 5.28 4.64
CA VAL A 43 12.09 5.40 6.09
C VAL A 43 13.49 5.97 6.27
N GLY A 44 13.63 7.02 7.06
CA GLY A 44 14.88 7.72 7.28
C GLY A 44 15.13 8.91 6.36
N SER A 45 14.41 9.05 5.25
CA SER A 45 14.43 10.30 4.48
C SER A 45 13.73 11.40 5.27
N LYS A 46 14.37 12.58 5.37
CA LYS A 46 13.81 13.74 6.08
C LYS A 46 12.72 14.44 5.29
N ALA A 47 12.81 14.39 3.96
CA ALA A 47 11.90 15.10 3.07
C ALA A 47 11.73 14.36 1.75
N MET A 48 10.55 14.49 1.16
CA MET A 48 10.25 14.12 -0.22
C MET A 48 10.45 15.33 -1.11
N HIS A 49 11.05 15.12 -2.29
CA HIS A 49 11.28 16.20 -3.24
C HIS A 49 10.59 15.93 -4.58
N THR A 50 10.40 17.02 -5.34
CA THR A 50 9.79 17.00 -6.68
C THR A 50 8.34 16.51 -6.68
N PHE A 51 7.66 16.64 -5.54
CA PHE A 51 6.23 16.31 -5.43
C PHE A 51 5.43 17.61 -5.42
N LEU A 52 4.80 17.91 -6.54
CA LEU A 52 4.06 19.17 -6.74
C LEU A 52 3.07 19.41 -5.60
N SER A 53 3.07 20.62 -5.03
CA SER A 53 2.33 21.07 -3.86
C SER A 53 2.76 20.46 -2.51
N ARG A 54 3.71 19.55 -2.49
CA ARG A 54 4.22 18.85 -1.30
C ARG A 54 5.76 18.71 -1.30
N ASP A 55 6.45 19.53 -2.05
CA ASP A 55 7.91 19.52 -2.06
C ASP A 55 8.46 19.83 -0.66
N GLY A 56 9.43 19.05 -0.21
CA GLY A 56 10.02 19.16 1.13
C GLY A 56 9.23 18.54 2.28
N ILE A 57 8.09 17.90 2.02
CA ILE A 57 7.27 17.28 3.07
C ILE A 57 7.94 16.00 3.59
N PRO A 58 7.89 15.71 4.91
CA PRO A 58 8.27 14.41 5.44
C PRO A 58 7.42 13.27 4.88
N PRO A 59 8.00 12.09 4.59
CA PRO A 59 7.27 10.97 3.98
C PRO A 59 6.06 10.46 4.79
N ASP A 60 6.17 10.45 6.10
CA ASP A 60 5.09 10.05 7.02
C ASP A 60 3.94 11.07 7.04
N GLU A 61 4.26 12.35 7.05
CA GLU A 61 3.28 13.42 6.96
C GLU A 61 2.53 13.36 5.61
N PHE A 62 3.23 13.14 4.50
CA PHE A 62 2.59 12.93 3.21
C PHE A 62 1.57 11.78 3.25
N ARG A 63 1.96 10.62 3.79
CA ARG A 63 1.05 9.46 3.89
C ARG A 63 -0.16 9.76 4.77
N ALA A 64 0.04 10.48 5.88
CA ALA A 64 -1.04 10.86 6.79
C ALA A 64 -2.06 11.79 6.08
N ILE A 65 -1.58 12.82 5.39
CA ILE A 65 -2.43 13.74 4.62
C ILE A 65 -3.19 12.99 3.51
N ALA A 66 -2.50 12.13 2.76
CA ALA A 66 -3.12 11.37 1.68
C ALA A 66 -4.23 10.42 2.18
N ARG A 67 -4.01 9.74 3.30
CA ARG A 67 -5.03 8.88 3.95
C ARG A 67 -6.21 9.71 4.45
N ALA A 68 -5.96 10.82 5.13
CA ALA A 68 -7.01 11.72 5.61
C ALA A 68 -7.89 12.21 4.47
N GLN A 69 -7.28 12.65 3.36
CA GLN A 69 -7.99 13.09 2.15
C GLN A 69 -8.89 11.99 1.56
N ILE A 70 -8.39 10.76 1.52
CA ILE A 70 -9.16 9.62 1.01
C ILE A 70 -10.34 9.32 1.93
N LEU A 71 -10.10 9.26 3.24
CA LEU A 71 -11.14 8.92 4.22
C LEU A 71 -12.22 10.00 4.33
N GLU A 72 -11.85 11.26 4.20
CA GLU A 72 -12.81 12.39 4.24
C GLU A 72 -13.89 12.25 3.17
N LYS A 73 -13.52 11.84 1.95
CA LYS A 73 -14.42 11.85 0.79
C LYS A 73 -14.86 10.45 0.35
N TYR A 74 -14.10 9.41 0.66
CA TYR A 74 -14.26 8.07 0.07
C TYR A 74 -14.21 6.94 1.12
N SER A 75 -14.59 7.22 2.37
CA SER A 75 -14.60 6.21 3.43
C SER A 75 -15.53 5.01 3.15
N ALA A 76 -16.54 5.20 2.30
CA ALA A 76 -17.41 4.09 1.87
C ALA A 76 -16.75 3.19 0.80
N GLN A 77 -15.76 3.68 0.06
CA GLN A 77 -15.09 2.96 -1.02
C GLN A 77 -13.74 2.38 -0.62
N VAL A 78 -13.01 3.01 0.31
CA VAL A 78 -11.65 2.60 0.68
C VAL A 78 -11.60 2.15 2.12
N THR A 79 -11.12 0.93 2.32
CA THR A 79 -10.79 0.39 3.64
C THR A 79 -9.28 0.24 3.76
N PHE A 80 -8.70 0.68 4.88
CA PHE A 80 -7.29 0.49 5.20
C PHE A 80 -7.11 -0.61 6.25
N ARG A 81 -6.11 -1.47 6.05
CA ARG A 81 -5.70 -2.48 7.02
C ARG A 81 -4.21 -2.37 7.28
N GLN A 82 -3.86 -2.15 8.54
CA GLN A 82 -2.47 -2.13 8.99
C GLN A 82 -2.02 -3.56 9.26
N THR A 83 -1.62 -4.27 8.20
CA THR A 83 -1.17 -5.66 8.27
C THR A 83 -0.35 -6.03 7.05
N LYS A 84 0.48 -7.06 7.17
CA LYS A 84 1.28 -7.60 6.07
C LYS A 84 0.54 -8.74 5.39
N VAL A 85 0.45 -8.70 4.07
CA VAL A 85 -0.02 -9.84 3.26
C VAL A 85 1.11 -10.84 3.13
N VAL A 86 0.83 -12.10 3.46
CA VAL A 86 1.82 -13.20 3.42
C VAL A 86 1.56 -14.18 2.30
N LYS A 87 0.36 -14.17 1.73
CA LYS A 87 0.01 -15.06 0.62
C LYS A 87 -1.00 -14.40 -0.31
N ALA A 88 -0.81 -14.58 -1.62
CA ALA A 88 -1.74 -14.15 -2.64
C ALA A 88 -1.92 -15.27 -3.66
N VAL A 89 -3.16 -15.63 -3.95
CA VAL A 89 -3.50 -16.67 -4.93
C VAL A 89 -4.62 -16.19 -5.86
N LYS A 90 -4.52 -16.55 -7.14
CA LYS A 90 -5.62 -16.40 -8.08
C LYS A 90 -6.46 -17.66 -8.07
N LYS A 91 -7.73 -17.53 -7.76
CA LYS A 91 -8.66 -18.65 -7.69
C LYS A 91 -10.09 -18.20 -7.96
N GLU A 92 -11.01 -19.13 -8.04
CA GLU A 92 -12.43 -18.80 -8.07
C GLU A 92 -12.86 -18.23 -6.72
N ILE A 93 -13.42 -17.03 -6.73
CA ILE A 93 -13.88 -16.30 -5.54
C ILE A 93 -15.39 -16.13 -5.48
N LEU A 94 -16.04 -16.26 -6.61
CA LEU A 94 -17.49 -16.32 -6.82
C LEU A 94 -17.76 -17.37 -7.89
N GLU A 95 -18.96 -17.93 -7.94
CA GLU A 95 -19.33 -18.93 -8.94
C GLU A 95 -19.02 -18.44 -10.36
N GLY A 96 -18.15 -19.17 -11.06
CA GLY A 96 -17.72 -18.84 -12.42
C GLY A 96 -16.77 -17.63 -12.54
N TYR A 97 -16.37 -16.99 -11.43
CA TYR A 97 -15.50 -15.81 -11.47
C TYR A 97 -14.17 -16.03 -10.76
N LYS A 98 -13.07 -15.91 -11.53
CA LYS A 98 -11.70 -15.96 -11.01
C LYS A 98 -11.23 -14.57 -10.58
N GLY A 99 -10.89 -14.44 -9.31
CA GLY A 99 -10.30 -13.26 -8.70
C GLY A 99 -9.09 -13.62 -7.85
N PHE A 100 -8.89 -12.90 -6.77
CA PHE A 100 -7.75 -13.05 -5.88
C PHE A 100 -8.19 -13.27 -4.44
N GLU A 101 -7.46 -14.14 -3.76
CA GLU A 101 -7.57 -14.36 -2.33
C GLU A 101 -6.23 -14.04 -1.69
N LEU A 102 -6.23 -13.14 -0.71
CA LEU A 102 -5.06 -12.77 0.07
C LEU A 102 -5.20 -13.29 1.49
N THR A 103 -4.09 -13.74 2.06
CA THR A 103 -4.01 -14.07 3.49
C THR A 103 -3.04 -13.09 4.14
N ASP A 104 -3.47 -12.45 5.22
CA ASP A 104 -2.62 -11.58 6.02
C ASP A 104 -1.83 -12.37 7.09
N GLN A 105 -0.94 -11.68 7.79
CA GLN A 105 -0.09 -12.30 8.81
C GLN A 105 -0.88 -12.81 10.03
N GLU A 106 -2.11 -12.34 10.24
CA GLU A 106 -3.02 -12.84 11.27
C GLU A 106 -3.82 -14.07 10.80
N GLY A 107 -3.63 -14.52 9.55
CA GLY A 107 -4.32 -15.65 8.96
C GLY A 107 -5.73 -15.31 8.44
N VAL A 108 -6.09 -14.03 8.40
CA VAL A 108 -7.38 -13.60 7.85
C VAL A 108 -7.33 -13.64 6.32
N VAL A 109 -8.41 -14.15 5.73
CA VAL A 109 -8.53 -14.31 4.28
C VAL A 109 -9.44 -13.24 3.70
N TRP A 110 -8.96 -12.54 2.67
CA TRP A 110 -9.62 -11.45 1.99
C TRP A 110 -9.80 -11.74 0.51
N ARG A 111 -10.91 -11.32 -0.07
CA ARG A 111 -11.24 -11.60 -1.47
C ARG A 111 -11.47 -10.34 -2.26
N GLY A 112 -10.96 -10.32 -3.49
CA GLY A 112 -11.14 -9.20 -4.42
C GLY A 112 -11.07 -9.64 -5.88
N ARG A 113 -11.73 -8.85 -6.72
CA ARG A 113 -11.80 -9.12 -8.16
C ARG A 113 -10.48 -8.87 -8.86
N LYS A 114 -9.75 -7.85 -8.42
CA LYS A 114 -8.46 -7.43 -8.97
C LYS A 114 -7.42 -7.32 -7.86
N LEU A 115 -6.15 -7.47 -8.24
CA LEU A 115 -5.00 -7.28 -7.36
C LEU A 115 -4.13 -6.15 -7.92
N VAL A 116 -3.81 -5.20 -7.06
CA VAL A 116 -2.86 -4.12 -7.33
C VAL A 116 -1.62 -4.35 -6.47
N LEU A 117 -0.48 -4.59 -7.11
CA LEU A 117 0.81 -4.71 -6.45
C LEU A 117 1.47 -3.33 -6.41
N ALA A 118 1.45 -2.70 -5.24
CA ALA A 118 2.08 -1.41 -4.96
C ALA A 118 3.15 -1.56 -3.87
N THR A 119 3.84 -2.70 -3.90
CA THR A 119 4.78 -3.14 -2.86
C THR A 119 6.09 -2.34 -2.83
N GLY A 120 6.36 -1.56 -3.88
CA GLY A 120 7.59 -0.79 -4.00
C GLY A 120 8.83 -1.67 -4.20
N THR A 121 9.97 -1.13 -3.79
CA THR A 121 11.28 -1.77 -3.86
C THR A 121 11.98 -1.66 -2.52
N GLU A 122 12.94 -2.54 -2.28
CA GLU A 122 13.87 -2.47 -1.16
C GLU A 122 15.26 -2.14 -1.70
N ASP A 123 15.94 -1.19 -1.05
CA ASP A 123 17.30 -0.82 -1.44
C ASP A 123 18.29 -1.81 -0.80
N LEU A 124 19.05 -2.52 -1.64
CA LEU A 124 20.14 -3.36 -1.18
C LEU A 124 21.42 -2.51 -1.10
N LEU A 125 21.85 -2.24 0.13
CA LEU A 125 23.04 -1.41 0.35
C LEU A 125 24.31 -2.22 0.09
N PRO A 126 25.34 -1.63 -0.54
CA PRO A 126 26.63 -2.28 -0.70
C PRO A 126 27.30 -2.46 0.67
N THR A 127 27.68 -3.70 0.97
CA THR A 127 28.32 -4.07 2.24
C THR A 127 29.84 -3.96 2.20
N ASP A 128 30.42 -3.77 1.00
CA ASP A 128 31.84 -3.67 0.72
C ASP A 128 32.40 -2.23 0.74
N ILE A 129 31.52 -1.25 0.93
CA ILE A 129 31.89 0.17 1.03
C ILE A 129 31.76 0.61 2.49
N GLU A 130 32.91 0.89 3.11
CA GLU A 130 32.97 1.34 4.50
C GLU A 130 32.18 2.66 4.70
N GLY A 131 31.34 2.70 5.72
CA GLY A 131 30.52 3.86 6.07
C GLY A 131 29.32 4.10 5.18
N TYR A 132 29.06 3.29 4.14
CA TYR A 132 27.93 3.49 3.25
C TYR A 132 26.59 3.38 4.01
N GLU A 133 26.40 2.30 4.75
CA GLU A 133 25.17 2.06 5.51
C GLU A 133 24.94 3.14 6.58
N ALA A 134 26.01 3.59 7.26
CA ALA A 134 25.91 4.62 8.31
C ALA A 134 25.49 5.99 7.76
N ASN A 135 25.74 6.26 6.49
CA ASN A 135 25.40 7.53 5.82
C ASN A 135 24.12 7.45 5.00
N TRP A 136 23.58 6.27 4.81
CA TRP A 136 22.31 6.05 4.12
C TRP A 136 21.12 6.25 5.09
N PRO A 137 20.04 6.90 4.68
CA PRO A 137 19.83 7.69 3.44
C PRO A 137 20.09 9.19 3.64
N ALA A 138 20.67 9.59 4.79
CA ALA A 138 20.69 10.99 5.21
C ALA A 138 21.58 11.89 4.34
N HIS A 139 22.57 11.31 3.66
CA HIS A 139 23.59 12.04 2.90
C HIS A 139 23.73 11.60 1.44
N MET A 140 22.77 10.79 0.95
CA MET A 140 22.76 10.31 -0.44
C MET A 140 21.44 10.56 -1.14
#